data_558782765d72c35cd93ef62ead3d0cd2
#
_entry.id   558782765d72c35cd93ef62ead3d0cd2
#
_cell.length_a   1.000
_cell.length_b   1.000
_cell.length_c   1.000
_cell.angle_alpha   90.00
_cell.angle_beta   90.00
_cell.angle_gamma   90.00
#
_symmetry.space_group_name_H-M   'P 1'
#
loop_
_entity.id
_entity.type
_entity.pdbx_description
1 polymer ?
#
loop_
_entity_poly.entity_id
_entity_poly.type
_entity_poly.pdbx_seq_one_letter_code
_entity_poly.pdbx_strand_id
1 'polypeptide(L)'
;MPKNTPQAVIDTSVLVRANISKNGSDFLVYRAFLVGKFELLYSERLIQEINRVLNYPRIYKKYSFDKKKISEFVESIVTLGRLVFSPQKVKICRDPNDDELLSIALAIYTRKPIYVVSGDKDLLELKGKIKGIKIVTASEFLKVF
;
A
#
# COMPACT_ATOMS: atom_id res chain seq x y z
N MET A 1 -18.53 -1.72 -3.77
CA MET A 1 -18.03 -2.42 -2.57
C MET A 1 -19.01 -2.28 -1.42
N PRO A 2 -19.12 -3.32 -0.56
CA PRO A 2 -19.95 -3.22 0.64
C PRO A 2 -19.52 -2.05 1.54
N LYS A 3 -20.49 -1.44 2.24
CA LYS A 3 -20.25 -0.26 3.09
C LYS A 3 -19.21 -0.47 4.19
N ASN A 4 -19.01 -1.72 4.63
CA ASN A 4 -18.10 -2.03 5.74
C ASN A 4 -16.74 -2.54 5.27
N THR A 5 -16.46 -2.49 3.97
CA THR A 5 -15.17 -2.92 3.45
C THR A 5 -14.09 -1.92 3.89
N PRO A 6 -13.02 -2.38 4.56
CA PRO A 6 -11.93 -1.48 4.93
C PRO A 6 -11.27 -0.87 3.70
N GLN A 7 -10.74 0.33 3.87
CA GLN A 7 -9.94 1.01 2.84
C GLN A 7 -8.52 1.15 3.36
N ALA A 8 -7.55 0.91 2.51
CA ALA A 8 -6.14 0.92 2.92
C ALA A 8 -5.23 1.45 1.83
N VAL A 9 -4.20 2.15 2.26
CA VAL A 9 -3.04 2.49 1.45
C VAL A 9 -1.91 1.56 1.89
N ILE A 10 -1.28 0.90 0.93
CA ILE A 10 -0.22 -0.08 1.22
C ILE A 10 1.13 0.50 0.82
N ASP A 11 2.08 0.48 1.75
CA ASP A 11 3.44 0.95 1.50
C ASP A 11 4.08 0.14 0.36
N THR A 12 4.86 0.83 -0.48
CA THR A 12 5.58 0.22 -1.59
C THR A 12 6.40 -0.99 -1.15
N SER A 13 7.09 -0.90 -0.02
CA SER A 13 7.92 -2.00 0.47
C SER A 13 7.10 -3.26 0.78
N VAL A 14 5.89 -3.12 1.29
CA VAL A 14 4.99 -4.25 1.54
C VAL A 14 4.60 -4.91 0.21
N LEU A 15 4.23 -4.11 -0.79
CA LEU A 15 3.83 -4.60 -2.10
C LEU A 15 4.99 -5.25 -2.85
N VAL A 16 6.19 -4.69 -2.72
CA VAL A 16 7.40 -5.30 -3.31
C VAL A 16 7.67 -6.67 -2.67
N ARG A 17 7.65 -6.74 -1.33
CA ARG A 17 7.88 -8.01 -0.63
C ARG A 17 6.82 -9.06 -0.93
N ALA A 18 5.61 -8.66 -1.27
CA ALA A 18 4.55 -9.59 -1.68
C ALA A 18 4.94 -10.38 -2.93
N ASN A 19 5.84 -9.86 -3.76
CA ASN A 19 6.35 -10.54 -4.95
C ASN A 19 7.54 -11.45 -4.65
N ILE A 20 8.09 -11.39 -3.45
CA ILE A 20 9.30 -12.13 -3.07
C ILE A 20 8.95 -13.43 -2.36
N SER A 21 8.03 -13.38 -1.40
CA SER A 21 7.67 -14.54 -0.59
C SER A 21 6.17 -14.74 -0.58
N LYS A 22 5.72 -15.94 -0.98
CA LYS A 22 4.30 -16.31 -0.99
C LYS A 22 3.79 -16.74 0.39
N ASN A 23 4.67 -16.86 1.38
CA ASN A 23 4.30 -17.33 2.71
C ASN A 23 4.21 -16.20 3.74
N GLY A 24 4.61 -14.99 3.38
CA GLY A 24 4.66 -13.87 4.32
C GLY A 24 3.35 -13.11 4.43
N SER A 25 3.24 -12.29 5.49
CA SER A 25 2.08 -11.43 5.70
C SER A 25 1.86 -10.46 4.55
N ASP A 26 2.96 -9.98 3.94
CA ASP A 26 2.85 -9.05 2.81
C ASP A 26 2.12 -9.67 1.62
N PHE A 27 2.43 -10.93 1.30
CA PHE A 27 1.73 -11.66 0.24
C PHE A 27 0.26 -11.89 0.61
N LEU A 28 -0.02 -12.23 1.88
CA LEU A 28 -1.39 -12.47 2.31
C LEU A 28 -2.24 -11.21 2.25
N VAL A 29 -1.66 -10.05 2.50
CA VAL A 29 -2.34 -8.75 2.31
C VAL A 29 -2.68 -8.55 0.83
N TYR A 30 -1.74 -8.81 -0.07
CA TYR A 30 -1.98 -8.70 -1.50
C TYR A 30 -3.09 -9.66 -1.94
N ARG A 31 -3.05 -10.91 -1.47
CA ARG A 31 -4.09 -11.90 -1.79
C ARG A 31 -5.45 -11.46 -1.27
N ALA A 32 -5.52 -10.89 -0.07
CA ALA A 32 -6.76 -10.34 0.49
C ALA A 32 -7.33 -9.24 -0.40
N PHE A 33 -6.47 -8.40 -0.96
CA PHE A 33 -6.86 -7.39 -1.93
C PHE A 33 -7.48 -8.04 -3.18
N LEU A 34 -6.83 -9.05 -3.74
CA LEU A 34 -7.30 -9.71 -4.96
C LEU A 34 -8.69 -10.33 -4.78
N VAL A 35 -9.01 -10.81 -3.59
CA VAL A 35 -10.33 -11.43 -3.32
C VAL A 35 -11.34 -10.44 -2.73
N GLY A 36 -11.03 -9.14 -2.72
CA GLY A 36 -11.97 -8.09 -2.34
C GLY A 36 -12.21 -7.91 -0.86
N LYS A 37 -11.27 -8.33 0.00
CA LYS A 37 -11.40 -8.16 1.46
C LYS A 37 -11.27 -6.71 1.89
N PHE A 38 -10.57 -5.89 1.11
CA PHE A 38 -10.45 -4.45 1.36
C PHE A 38 -10.27 -3.72 0.03
N GLU A 39 -10.53 -2.42 0.05
CA GLU A 39 -10.31 -1.55 -1.10
C GLU A 39 -8.92 -0.92 -0.99
N LEU A 40 -8.06 -1.17 -1.97
CA LEU A 40 -6.71 -0.61 -2.02
C LEU A 40 -6.76 0.76 -2.68
N LEU A 41 -6.31 1.77 -1.96
CA LEU A 41 -6.21 3.14 -2.46
C LEU A 41 -4.79 3.39 -2.97
N TYR A 42 -4.68 4.02 -4.13
CA TYR A 42 -3.38 4.34 -4.70
C TYR A 42 -3.43 5.68 -5.43
N SER A 43 -2.26 6.29 -5.59
CA SER A 43 -2.08 7.46 -6.44
C SER A 43 -1.24 7.10 -7.65
N GLU A 44 -1.25 7.95 -8.65
CA GLU A 44 -0.37 7.78 -9.81
C GLU A 44 1.09 7.73 -9.39
N ARG A 45 1.50 8.60 -8.45
CA ARG A 45 2.87 8.62 -7.94
C ARG A 45 3.24 7.31 -7.26
N LEU A 46 2.32 6.73 -6.47
CA LEU A 46 2.56 5.45 -5.79
C LEU A 46 2.76 4.32 -6.81
N ILE A 47 1.95 4.27 -7.85
CA ILE A 47 2.08 3.27 -8.92
C ILE A 47 3.41 3.42 -9.66
N GLN A 48 3.83 4.64 -9.94
CA GLN A 48 5.12 4.90 -10.58
C GLN A 48 6.27 4.41 -9.69
N GLU A 49 6.19 4.64 -8.39
CA GLU A 49 7.19 4.19 -7.43
C GLU A 49 7.28 2.67 -7.38
N ILE A 50 6.15 1.97 -7.31
CA ILE A 50 6.10 0.51 -7.31
C ILE A 50 6.73 -0.05 -8.57
N ASN A 51 6.34 0.49 -9.73
CA ASN A 51 6.86 0.04 -11.02
C ASN A 51 8.37 0.28 -11.12
N ARG A 52 8.83 1.43 -10.67
CA ARG A 52 10.26 1.77 -10.66
C ARG A 52 11.06 0.80 -9.78
N VAL A 53 10.59 0.53 -8.57
CA VAL A 53 11.30 -0.34 -7.63
C VAL A 53 11.35 -1.79 -8.13
N LEU A 54 10.25 -2.33 -8.65
CA LEU A 54 10.21 -3.70 -9.14
C LEU A 54 11.09 -3.91 -10.39
N ASN A 55 11.28 -2.86 -11.19
CA ASN A 55 12.12 -2.91 -12.38
C ASN A 55 13.55 -2.44 -12.12
N TYR A 56 13.89 -2.05 -10.88
CA TYR A 56 15.24 -1.63 -10.53
C TYR A 56 16.19 -2.82 -10.68
N PRO A 57 17.31 -2.68 -11.44
CA PRO A 57 18.15 -3.85 -11.77
C PRO A 57 18.64 -4.66 -10.57
N ARG A 58 18.97 -3.98 -9.46
CA ARG A 58 19.41 -4.67 -8.24
C ARG A 58 18.33 -5.59 -7.67
N ILE A 59 17.07 -5.13 -7.64
CA ILE A 59 15.94 -5.88 -7.13
C ILE A 59 15.52 -6.96 -8.15
N TYR A 60 15.34 -6.56 -9.39
CA TYR A 60 14.91 -7.41 -10.48
C TYR A 60 15.83 -8.63 -10.66
N LYS A 61 17.16 -8.41 -10.67
CA LYS A 61 18.12 -9.49 -10.83
C LYS A 61 18.24 -10.36 -9.58
N LYS A 62 18.26 -9.74 -8.39
CA LYS A 62 18.41 -10.46 -7.12
C LYS A 62 17.32 -11.48 -6.90
N TYR A 63 16.08 -11.15 -7.24
CA TYR A 63 14.92 -12.03 -7.01
C TYR A 63 14.44 -12.71 -8.27
N SER A 64 15.17 -12.58 -9.38
CA SER A 64 14.83 -13.19 -10.67
C SER A 64 13.39 -12.91 -11.08
N PHE A 65 12.97 -11.66 -10.97
CA PHE A 65 11.60 -11.28 -11.33
C PHE A 65 11.33 -11.45 -12.82
N ASP A 66 10.16 -11.95 -13.14
CA ASP A 66 9.63 -12.04 -14.51
C ASP A 66 8.92 -10.71 -14.83
N LYS A 67 9.36 -10.03 -15.88
CA LYS A 67 8.76 -8.76 -16.31
C LYS A 67 7.29 -8.84 -16.59
N LYS A 68 6.84 -9.98 -17.13
CA LYS A 68 5.41 -10.22 -17.38
C LYS A 68 4.64 -10.24 -16.06
N LYS A 69 5.16 -10.92 -15.05
CA LYS A 69 4.53 -11.00 -13.73
C LYS A 69 4.51 -9.65 -13.03
N ILE A 70 5.57 -8.85 -13.17
CA ILE A 70 5.59 -7.48 -12.64
C ILE A 70 4.49 -6.65 -13.29
N SER A 71 4.37 -6.71 -14.60
CA SER A 71 3.35 -6.00 -15.35
C SER A 71 1.94 -6.41 -14.91
N GLU A 72 1.69 -7.70 -14.77
CA GLU A 72 0.42 -8.23 -14.28
C GLU A 72 0.12 -7.77 -12.85
N PHE A 73 1.13 -7.72 -12.00
CA PHE A 73 0.97 -7.25 -10.63
C PHE A 73 0.55 -5.78 -10.58
N VAL A 74 1.27 -4.92 -11.30
CA VAL A 74 0.95 -3.50 -11.37
C VAL A 74 -0.44 -3.29 -11.96
N GLU A 75 -0.78 -4.02 -13.02
CA GLU A 75 -2.08 -3.95 -13.66
C GLU A 75 -3.21 -4.36 -12.70
N SER A 76 -2.98 -5.35 -11.85
CA SER A 76 -3.99 -5.77 -10.87
C SER A 76 -4.34 -4.65 -9.90
N ILE A 77 -3.33 -3.86 -9.48
CA ILE A 77 -3.56 -2.73 -8.59
C ILE A 77 -4.35 -1.64 -9.31
N VAL A 78 -3.97 -1.32 -10.53
CA VAL A 78 -4.64 -0.28 -11.32
C VAL A 78 -6.09 -0.67 -11.63
N THR A 79 -6.32 -1.94 -11.95
CA THR A 79 -7.64 -2.42 -12.37
C THR A 79 -8.59 -2.60 -11.18
N LEU A 80 -8.10 -3.18 -10.09
CA LEU A 80 -8.94 -3.53 -8.94
C LEU A 80 -8.91 -2.50 -7.82
N GLY A 81 -7.86 -1.68 -7.75
CA GLY A 81 -7.74 -0.66 -6.74
C GLY A 81 -8.51 0.60 -7.10
N ARG A 82 -8.47 1.57 -6.21
CA ARG A 82 -9.12 2.88 -6.39
C ARG A 82 -8.06 3.97 -6.52
N LEU A 83 -8.07 4.66 -7.65
CA LEU A 83 -7.18 5.80 -7.89
C LEU A 83 -7.68 7.02 -7.12
N VAL A 84 -6.76 7.63 -6.37
CA VAL A 84 -7.00 8.88 -5.65
C VAL A 84 -6.26 9.99 -6.39
N PHE A 85 -7.03 10.93 -6.93
CA PHE A 85 -6.47 12.05 -7.70
C PHE A 85 -6.02 13.18 -6.79
N SER A 86 -4.88 13.78 -7.14
CA SER A 86 -4.35 15.00 -6.51
C SER A 86 -4.43 14.97 -4.98
N PRO A 87 -3.82 13.96 -4.32
CA PRO A 87 -3.85 13.92 -2.87
C PRO A 87 -3.27 15.19 -2.27
N GLN A 88 -3.84 15.62 -1.15
CA GLN A 88 -3.32 16.77 -0.41
C GLN A 88 -1.91 16.44 0.08
N LYS A 89 -0.96 17.32 -0.22
CA LYS A 89 0.43 17.12 0.22
C LYS A 89 0.57 17.38 1.70
N VAL A 90 1.11 16.43 2.43
CA VAL A 90 1.49 16.59 3.84
C VAL A 90 3.01 16.53 3.96
N LYS A 91 3.55 17.16 5.02
CA LYS A 91 4.98 17.18 5.32
C LYS A 91 5.18 16.83 6.79
N ILE A 92 5.05 15.55 7.11
CA ILE A 92 5.13 15.04 8.47
C ILE A 92 6.35 14.13 8.63
N CYS A 93 6.64 13.33 7.60
CA CYS A 93 7.68 12.31 7.64
C CYS A 93 8.98 12.81 7.02
N ARG A 94 10.09 12.15 7.38
CA ARG A 94 11.39 12.42 6.76
C ARG A 94 11.40 12.03 5.29
N ASP A 95 10.77 10.89 4.98
CA ASP A 95 10.71 10.37 3.62
C ASP A 95 9.46 10.91 2.91
N PRO A 96 9.60 11.61 1.76
CA PRO A 96 8.45 12.07 0.99
C PRO A 96 7.53 10.94 0.52
N ASN A 97 8.04 9.71 0.36
CA ASN A 97 7.20 8.57 0.00
C ASN A 97 6.23 8.21 1.12
N ASP A 98 6.67 8.33 2.37
CA ASP A 98 5.80 8.11 3.53
C ASP A 98 4.71 9.19 3.60
N ASP A 99 5.07 10.44 3.31
CA ASP A 99 4.10 11.54 3.23
C ASP A 99 3.05 11.29 2.15
N GLU A 100 3.45 10.70 1.04
CA GLU A 100 2.52 10.36 -0.04
C GLU A 100 1.45 9.37 0.43
N LEU A 101 1.83 8.35 1.21
CA LEU A 101 0.88 7.37 1.77
C LEU A 101 -0.15 8.07 2.67
N LEU A 102 0.31 8.96 3.53
CA LEU A 102 -0.58 9.73 4.41
C LEU A 102 -1.49 10.68 3.62
N SER A 103 -0.96 11.28 2.56
CA SER A 103 -1.73 12.17 1.69
C SER A 103 -2.87 11.45 1.00
N ILE A 104 -2.64 10.23 0.52
CA ILE A 104 -3.68 9.42 -0.11
C ILE A 104 -4.79 9.12 0.90
N ALA A 105 -4.41 8.67 2.10
CA ALA A 105 -5.36 8.33 3.14
C ALA A 105 -6.20 9.53 3.56
N LEU A 106 -5.57 10.68 3.76
CA LEU A 106 -6.26 11.91 4.17
C LEU A 106 -7.21 12.44 3.10
N ALA A 107 -6.90 12.22 1.82
CA ALA A 107 -7.75 12.69 0.72
C ALA A 107 -9.10 11.96 0.67
N ILE A 108 -9.16 10.74 1.22
CA ILE A 108 -10.37 9.89 1.17
C ILE A 108 -11.10 9.87 2.51
N TYR A 109 -10.45 10.32 3.58
CA TYR A 109 -11.02 10.23 4.92
C TYR A 109 -12.45 10.77 4.99
N THR A 110 -13.35 9.96 5.54
CA THR A 110 -14.72 10.33 5.86
C THR A 110 -14.96 10.09 7.36
N ARG A 111 -15.95 9.26 7.71
CA ARG A 111 -16.24 8.93 9.11
C ARG A 111 -15.46 7.72 9.62
N LYS A 112 -15.01 6.84 8.70
CA LYS A 112 -14.25 5.64 9.06
C LYS A 112 -12.78 5.88 8.84
N PRO A 113 -11.93 5.36 9.73
CA PRO A 113 -10.48 5.52 9.55
C PRO A 113 -10.01 4.75 8.32
N ILE A 114 -8.98 5.30 7.69
CA ILE A 114 -8.28 4.68 6.57
C ILE A 114 -7.04 4.02 7.13
N TYR A 115 -6.77 2.78 6.71
CA TYR A 115 -5.57 2.07 7.14
C TYR A 115 -4.38 2.48 6.27
N VAL A 116 -3.23 2.62 6.89
CA VAL A 116 -1.94 2.73 6.20
C VAL A 116 -1.12 1.53 6.65
N VAL A 117 -0.83 0.63 5.71
CA VAL A 117 -0.14 -0.62 6.01
C VAL A 117 1.34 -0.47 5.67
N SER A 118 2.21 -0.58 6.66
CA SER A 118 3.64 -0.39 6.50
C SER A 118 4.41 -1.12 7.59
N GLY A 119 5.64 -1.52 7.27
CA GLY A 119 6.61 -2.01 8.24
C GLY A 119 7.64 -0.96 8.60
N ASP A 120 7.53 0.26 8.05
CA ASP A 120 8.48 1.33 8.28
C ASP A 120 8.36 1.88 9.70
N LYS A 121 9.48 1.92 10.41
CA LYS A 121 9.54 2.37 11.79
C LYS A 121 9.06 3.81 11.96
N ASP A 122 9.42 4.70 11.04
CA ASP A 122 9.04 6.11 11.11
C ASP A 122 7.52 6.28 11.00
N LEU A 123 6.87 5.50 10.12
CA LEU A 123 5.41 5.51 10.02
C LEU A 123 4.76 4.88 11.26
N LEU A 124 5.28 3.75 11.74
CA LEU A 124 4.72 3.07 12.90
C LEU A 124 4.79 3.92 14.17
N GLU A 125 5.78 4.80 14.28
CA GLU A 125 5.88 5.76 15.40
C GLU A 125 4.74 6.77 15.41
N LEU A 126 4.04 6.94 14.29
CA LEU A 126 2.88 7.85 14.18
C LEU A 126 1.55 7.20 14.55
N LYS A 127 1.56 5.92 14.96
CA LYS A 127 0.33 5.23 15.39
C LYS A 127 -0.43 6.04 16.43
N GLY A 128 -1.72 6.25 16.18
CA GLY A 128 -2.60 6.96 17.10
C GLY A 128 -2.40 8.47 17.15
N LYS A 129 -1.48 9.01 16.35
CA LYS A 129 -1.16 10.44 16.37
C LYS A 129 -1.84 11.24 15.25
N ILE A 130 -2.41 10.56 14.25
CA ILE A 130 -3.06 11.22 13.13
C ILE A 130 -4.53 10.81 13.10
N LYS A 131 -5.40 11.78 13.29
CA LYS A 131 -6.85 11.55 13.28
C LYS A 131 -7.29 11.02 11.92
N GLY A 132 -8.08 9.96 11.94
CA GLY A 132 -8.65 9.37 10.73
C GLY A 132 -7.77 8.34 10.05
N ILE A 133 -6.55 8.12 10.56
CA ILE A 133 -5.61 7.15 10.01
C ILE A 133 -5.24 6.12 11.05
N LYS A 134 -5.27 4.84 10.66
CA LYS A 134 -4.77 3.73 11.47
C LYS A 134 -3.56 3.14 10.78
N ILE A 135 -2.37 3.37 11.35
CA ILE A 135 -1.12 2.82 10.83
C ILE A 135 -0.93 1.44 11.44
N VAL A 136 -0.79 0.42 10.59
CA VAL A 136 -0.68 -0.97 11.03
C VAL A 136 0.38 -1.70 10.20
N THR A 137 0.93 -2.76 10.77
CA THR A 137 1.77 -3.69 10.01
C THR A 137 0.88 -4.59 9.15
N ALA A 138 1.49 -5.28 8.18
CA ALA A 138 0.76 -6.25 7.35
C ALA A 138 0.11 -7.32 8.22
N SER A 139 0.84 -7.83 9.20
CA SER A 139 0.36 -8.84 10.14
C SER A 139 -0.85 -8.34 10.95
N GLU A 140 -0.79 -7.11 11.44
CA GLU A 140 -1.91 -6.49 12.16
C GLU A 140 -3.12 -6.28 11.24
N PHE A 141 -2.88 -5.87 10.00
CA PHE A 141 -3.95 -5.60 9.05
C PHE A 141 -4.74 -6.87 8.71
N LEU A 142 -4.07 -8.02 8.63
CA LEU A 142 -4.75 -9.29 8.37
C LEU A 142 -5.78 -9.67 9.44
N LYS A 143 -5.69 -9.08 10.61
CA LYS A 143 -6.64 -9.31 11.70
C LYS A 143 -7.89 -8.41 11.64
N VAL A 144 -7.93 -7.49 10.70
CA VAL A 144 -9.04 -6.54 10.54
C VAL A 144 -10.26 -7.21 9.90
N PHE A 145 -10.03 -8.25 9.10
CA PHE A 145 -11.08 -8.96 8.38
C PHE A 145 -10.99 -10.47 8.47
#